data_4a335108b804e4b2cc6468fad13d2994
#
_entry.id   4a335108b804e4b2cc6468fad13d2994
#
_cell.length_a   1.000
_cell.length_b   1.000
_cell.length_c   1.000
_cell.angle_alpha   90.00
_cell.angle_beta   90.00
_cell.angle_gamma   90.00
#
_symmetry.space_group_name_H-M   'P 1'
#
loop_
_entity.id
_entity.type
_entity.pdbx_description
1 polymer ?
#
loop_
_entity_poly.entity_id
_entity_poly.type
_entity_poly.pdbx_seq_one_letter_code
_entity_poly.pdbx_strand_id
1 'polypeptide(L)'
;FDGRHARAEAAAKGSFVLHAPKGEVHIAPMPMRSQTGSVMFDALFALAQQEMDQDRVDAIRDPAFDEGRPVPCECFQTGARWPYVWTRDVSFAADLALARLDPKRTRQSLQFKLSAARDGHTPGLFVAQDTGSGGSWPISSDRVVWFLAARHLLEDRAFADQVWQALQGTLAQDRAMVFDAQVGLYRGETSFLDWREQTYPDWTREDVRFIGDSYALSTNVLHYQALRLAERLAGQHGDARAADYKAWADALAKQIDARFWREDIGQYMSYIGEAAHPVPYAKVDLLGLSLGILAEVLPPERARRALAAYPMGPAGSPVVWPQEAQQPIYHNRAIWPFVSAYSLRAARQLDDAPRIAAEIRSLMQGA
;
A
#
# COMPACT_ATOMS: atom_id res chain seq x y z
N PHE A 1 14.37 2.08 21.31
CA PHE A 1 14.83 0.72 21.68
C PHE A 1 15.34 0.79 23.12
N ASP A 2 14.68 0.11 24.03
CA ASP A 2 14.94 0.21 25.47
C ASP A 2 15.76 -0.97 26.02
N GLY A 3 16.47 -1.69 25.15
CA GLY A 3 17.32 -2.83 25.51
C GLY A 3 16.57 -4.11 25.86
N ARG A 4 15.24 -4.15 25.69
CA ARG A 4 14.46 -5.36 25.86
C ARG A 4 14.72 -6.35 24.74
N HIS A 5 14.81 -7.61 25.05
CA HIS A 5 15.09 -8.69 24.12
C HIS A 5 13.94 -9.67 24.07
N ALA A 6 13.67 -10.20 22.88
CA ALA A 6 12.82 -11.36 22.70
C ALA A 6 13.69 -12.56 22.29
N ARG A 7 13.27 -13.77 22.63
CA ARG A 7 13.85 -15.01 22.14
C ARG A 7 12.76 -15.98 21.71
N ALA A 8 13.07 -16.83 20.77
CA ALA A 8 12.16 -17.88 20.32
C ALA A 8 12.77 -19.25 20.59
N GLU A 9 11.94 -20.18 20.98
CA GLU A 9 12.28 -21.60 21.17
C GLU A 9 11.40 -22.46 20.29
N ALA A 10 12.00 -23.40 19.59
CA ALA A 10 11.25 -24.44 18.89
C ALA A 10 10.73 -25.46 19.89
N ALA A 11 9.45 -25.80 19.77
CA ALA A 11 8.78 -26.78 20.61
C ALA A 11 8.32 -27.99 19.76
N ALA A 12 7.61 -28.93 20.41
CA ALA A 12 7.22 -30.17 19.74
C ALA A 12 6.31 -29.92 18.52
N LYS A 13 6.43 -30.77 17.50
CA LYS A 13 5.56 -30.83 16.33
C LYS A 13 5.55 -29.55 15.46
N GLY A 14 6.57 -28.68 15.57
CA GLY A 14 6.66 -27.44 14.78
C GLY A 14 5.86 -26.27 15.36
N SER A 15 5.58 -26.31 16.65
CA SER A 15 5.14 -25.15 17.45
C SER A 15 6.35 -24.35 17.94
N PHE A 16 6.10 -23.14 18.42
CA PHE A 16 7.13 -22.26 18.98
C PHE A 16 6.64 -21.60 20.26
N VAL A 17 7.58 -21.19 21.09
CA VAL A 17 7.34 -20.28 22.21
C VAL A 17 8.18 -19.03 22.01
N LEU A 18 7.51 -17.90 21.95
CA LEU A 18 8.15 -16.59 21.85
C LEU A 18 8.12 -15.91 23.23
N HIS A 19 9.29 -15.71 23.80
CA HIS A 19 9.47 -14.98 25.06
C HIS A 19 9.70 -13.51 24.72
N ALA A 20 8.70 -12.69 24.94
CA ALA A 20 8.75 -11.25 24.70
C ALA A 20 8.73 -10.47 26.03
N PRO A 21 9.14 -9.20 26.08
CA PRO A 21 9.14 -8.38 27.27
C PRO A 21 7.77 -8.26 27.98
N LYS A 22 6.68 -8.48 27.24
CA LYS A 22 5.30 -8.43 27.76
C LYS A 22 4.75 -9.79 28.18
N GLY A 23 5.50 -10.87 28.01
CA GLY A 23 5.07 -12.23 28.34
C GLY A 23 5.42 -13.25 27.27
N GLU A 24 4.91 -14.46 27.43
CA GLU A 24 5.10 -15.56 26.50
C GLU A 24 3.95 -15.67 25.50
N VAL A 25 4.28 -15.95 24.24
CA VAL A 25 3.31 -16.25 23.17
C VAL A 25 3.57 -17.69 22.71
N HIS A 26 2.56 -18.54 22.87
CA HIS A 26 2.57 -19.90 22.38
C HIS A 26 1.99 -19.91 20.96
N ILE A 27 2.81 -20.36 20.01
CA ILE A 27 2.48 -20.39 18.59
C ILE A 27 2.23 -21.84 18.19
N ALA A 28 1.01 -22.13 17.77
CA ALA A 28 0.60 -23.46 17.30
C ALA A 28 1.32 -23.83 15.99
N PRO A 29 1.40 -25.15 15.66
CA PRO A 29 1.87 -25.58 14.36
C PRO A 29 1.01 -24.99 13.25
N MET A 30 1.64 -24.29 12.30
CA MET A 30 0.94 -23.68 11.17
C MET A 30 1.09 -24.51 9.89
N PRO A 31 0.14 -24.39 8.93
CA PRO A 31 0.16 -25.15 7.67
C PRO A 31 1.43 -24.95 6.84
N MET A 32 1.92 -23.72 6.78
CA MET A 32 3.17 -23.39 6.10
C MET A 32 4.28 -23.24 7.11
N ARG A 33 5.44 -23.82 6.77
CA ARG A 33 6.63 -23.80 7.63
C ARG A 33 7.79 -23.16 6.90
N SER A 34 8.54 -22.32 7.60
CA SER A 34 9.87 -21.87 7.19
C SER A 34 10.96 -22.67 7.93
N GLN A 35 12.10 -22.82 7.31
CA GLN A 35 13.32 -23.42 7.85
C GLN A 35 14.52 -22.59 7.41
N THR A 36 14.69 -21.44 8.03
CA THR A 36 15.73 -20.48 7.63
C THR A 36 17.03 -20.63 8.41
N GLY A 37 17.06 -21.49 9.42
CA GLY A 37 18.14 -21.59 10.39
C GLY A 37 18.03 -20.53 11.52
N SER A 38 17.11 -19.60 11.43
CA SER A 38 16.77 -18.65 12.49
C SER A 38 15.46 -19.06 13.15
N VAL A 39 15.53 -19.61 14.35
CA VAL A 39 14.33 -19.99 15.13
C VAL A 39 13.40 -18.79 15.35
N MET A 40 13.97 -17.60 15.54
CA MET A 40 13.19 -16.37 15.68
C MET A 40 12.41 -16.06 14.40
N PHE A 41 13.04 -16.08 13.23
CA PHE A 41 12.35 -15.84 11.97
C PHE A 41 11.24 -16.87 11.73
N ASP A 42 11.53 -18.17 11.98
CA ASP A 42 10.56 -19.22 11.75
C ASP A 42 9.37 -19.11 12.71
N ALA A 43 9.59 -18.71 13.97
CA ALA A 43 8.54 -18.43 14.93
C ALA A 43 7.68 -17.22 14.53
N LEU A 44 8.30 -16.12 14.09
CA LEU A 44 7.58 -14.93 13.63
C LEU A 44 6.77 -15.21 12.35
N PHE A 45 7.27 -16.04 11.44
CA PHE A 45 6.51 -16.47 10.27
C PHE A 45 5.28 -17.30 10.66
N ALA A 46 5.41 -18.17 11.66
CA ALA A 46 4.28 -18.93 12.18
C ALA A 46 3.27 -18.02 12.92
N LEU A 47 3.74 -17.05 13.71
CA LEU A 47 2.91 -16.06 14.38
C LEU A 47 2.09 -15.24 13.38
N ALA A 48 2.72 -14.77 12.31
CA ALA A 48 2.01 -14.00 11.27
C ALA A 48 0.88 -14.81 10.61
N GLN A 49 1.03 -16.12 10.44
CA GLN A 49 -0.06 -16.98 9.97
C GLN A 49 -1.18 -17.12 11.00
N GLN A 50 -0.84 -17.23 12.27
CA GLN A 50 -1.83 -17.28 13.35
C GLN A 50 -2.63 -15.98 13.44
N GLU A 51 -2.00 -14.82 13.28
CA GLU A 51 -2.65 -13.52 13.22
C GLU A 51 -3.52 -13.40 11.97
N MET A 52 -3.04 -13.83 10.81
CA MET A 52 -3.84 -13.90 9.59
C MET A 52 -5.12 -14.72 9.79
N ASP A 53 -5.04 -15.85 10.52
CA ASP A 53 -6.22 -16.67 10.82
C ASP A 53 -7.21 -15.96 11.75
N GLN A 54 -6.75 -15.10 12.67
CA GLN A 54 -7.59 -14.29 13.54
C GLN A 54 -8.33 -13.18 12.80
N ASP A 55 -7.80 -12.71 11.68
CA ASP A 55 -8.45 -11.68 10.85
C ASP A 55 -9.44 -12.24 9.83
N ARG A 56 -9.62 -13.56 9.77
CA ARG A 56 -10.66 -14.21 8.95
C ARG A 56 -12.04 -13.97 9.52
N VAL A 57 -12.95 -13.48 8.68
CA VAL A 57 -14.35 -13.26 9.03
C VAL A 57 -15.27 -13.81 7.93
N ASP A 58 -16.49 -14.15 8.29
CA ASP A 58 -17.49 -14.65 7.35
C ASP A 58 -18.62 -13.63 7.09
N ALA A 59 -18.59 -12.51 7.81
CA ALA A 59 -19.44 -11.36 7.57
C ALA A 59 -18.78 -10.08 8.08
N ILE A 60 -19.03 -8.97 7.40
CA ILE A 60 -18.64 -7.64 7.82
C ILE A 60 -19.83 -6.95 8.49
N ARG A 61 -19.55 -6.26 9.62
CA ARG A 61 -20.52 -5.43 10.32
C ARG A 61 -19.89 -4.05 10.55
N ASP A 62 -20.43 -3.05 9.88
CA ASP A 62 -20.01 -1.66 10.08
C ASP A 62 -21.27 -0.78 10.16
N PRO A 63 -21.43 0.05 11.22
CA PRO A 63 -22.61 0.91 11.36
C PRO A 63 -22.83 1.88 10.19
N ALA A 64 -21.76 2.26 9.49
CA ALA A 64 -21.82 3.12 8.32
C ALA A 64 -22.21 2.38 7.04
N PHE A 65 -22.35 1.05 7.10
CA PHE A 65 -22.65 0.21 5.96
C PHE A 65 -23.83 -0.72 6.26
N ASP A 66 -24.82 -0.73 5.38
CA ASP A 66 -26.05 -1.53 5.50
C ASP A 66 -26.72 -1.46 6.90
N GLU A 67 -26.73 -0.26 7.50
CA GLU A 67 -27.31 -0.01 8.83
C GLU A 67 -26.73 -0.91 9.95
N GLY A 68 -25.50 -1.37 9.78
CA GLY A 68 -24.83 -2.28 10.70
C GLY A 68 -25.31 -3.73 10.64
N ARG A 69 -26.14 -4.10 9.64
CA ARG A 69 -26.49 -5.50 9.39
C ARG A 69 -25.27 -6.29 8.91
N PRO A 70 -25.19 -7.58 9.22
CA PRO A 70 -24.09 -8.40 8.73
C PRO A 70 -24.18 -8.58 7.22
N VAL A 71 -23.14 -8.17 6.51
CA VAL A 71 -22.98 -8.41 5.08
C VAL A 71 -22.10 -9.65 4.91
N PRO A 72 -22.60 -10.74 4.30
CA PRO A 72 -21.80 -11.94 4.09
C PRO A 72 -20.53 -11.64 3.29
N CYS A 73 -19.39 -12.00 3.82
CA CYS A 73 -18.08 -11.86 3.17
C CYS A 73 -17.09 -12.82 3.84
N GLU A 74 -16.67 -13.86 3.15
CA GLU A 74 -15.51 -14.67 3.59
C GLU A 74 -14.24 -13.84 3.35
N CYS A 75 -14.01 -12.84 4.18
CA CYS A 75 -12.99 -11.82 3.98
C CYS A 75 -11.91 -11.86 5.05
N PHE A 76 -10.86 -11.06 4.83
CA PHE A 76 -9.96 -10.58 5.86
C PHE A 76 -10.43 -9.21 6.32
N GLN A 77 -10.70 -9.04 7.60
CA GLN A 77 -10.86 -7.72 8.20
C GLN A 77 -9.49 -7.04 8.36
N THR A 78 -9.47 -5.73 8.48
CA THR A 78 -8.22 -4.96 8.60
C THR A 78 -7.48 -5.24 9.90
N GLY A 79 -8.17 -5.67 10.95
CA GLY A 79 -7.62 -6.07 12.25
C GLY A 79 -8.68 -6.05 13.35
N ALA A 80 -8.32 -6.58 14.52
CA ALA A 80 -9.25 -6.73 15.65
C ALA A 80 -9.92 -5.41 16.10
N ARG A 81 -9.27 -4.27 15.93
CA ARG A 81 -9.83 -2.94 16.24
C ARG A 81 -10.59 -2.31 15.07
N TRP A 82 -10.46 -2.88 13.88
CA TRP A 82 -10.99 -2.35 12.64
C TRP A 82 -11.74 -3.46 11.89
N PRO A 83 -12.95 -3.82 12.37
CA PRO A 83 -13.72 -4.96 11.86
C PRO A 83 -14.38 -4.65 10.51
N TYR A 84 -13.58 -4.15 9.57
CA TYR A 84 -13.96 -3.76 8.23
C TYR A 84 -12.88 -4.11 7.22
N VAL A 85 -13.21 -4.17 5.94
CA VAL A 85 -12.25 -4.38 4.85
C VAL A 85 -11.90 -3.04 4.24
N TRP A 86 -10.78 -2.47 4.62
CA TRP A 86 -10.31 -1.23 4.01
C TRP A 86 -9.55 -1.51 2.72
N THR A 87 -9.83 -0.72 1.69
CA THR A 87 -9.30 -0.94 0.34
C THR A 87 -7.78 -0.93 0.31
N ARG A 88 -7.14 0.05 0.94
CA ARG A 88 -5.68 0.15 0.99
C ARG A 88 -5.06 -1.03 1.73
N ASP A 89 -5.55 -1.29 2.93
CA ASP A 89 -4.99 -2.29 3.85
C ASP A 89 -5.03 -3.67 3.23
N VAL A 90 -6.20 -4.12 2.77
CA VAL A 90 -6.33 -5.42 2.11
C VAL A 90 -5.49 -5.51 0.84
N SER A 91 -5.36 -4.41 0.10
CA SER A 91 -4.63 -4.41 -1.17
C SER A 91 -3.12 -4.53 -0.96
N PHE A 92 -2.54 -3.76 -0.05
CA PHE A 92 -1.11 -3.91 0.28
C PHE A 92 -0.81 -5.26 0.92
N ALA A 93 -1.64 -5.74 1.84
CA ALA A 93 -1.48 -7.06 2.44
C ALA A 93 -1.59 -8.19 1.39
N ALA A 94 -2.50 -8.06 0.42
CA ALA A 94 -2.67 -9.01 -0.67
C ALA A 94 -1.46 -9.03 -1.61
N ASP A 95 -0.95 -7.86 -2.04
CA ASP A 95 0.25 -7.79 -2.89
C ASP A 95 1.50 -8.34 -2.19
N LEU A 96 1.62 -8.13 -0.88
CA LEU A 96 2.76 -8.61 -0.11
C LEU A 96 2.68 -10.13 0.17
N ALA A 97 1.51 -10.63 0.58
CA ALA A 97 1.40 -12.00 1.09
C ALA A 97 0.05 -12.69 0.83
N LEU A 98 -1.11 -12.08 1.17
CA LEU A 98 -2.38 -12.79 1.28
C LEU A 98 -2.84 -13.42 -0.03
N ALA A 99 -2.56 -12.81 -1.19
CA ALA A 99 -2.89 -13.40 -2.49
C ALA A 99 -2.19 -14.75 -2.74
N ARG A 100 -1.09 -15.03 -2.07
CA ARG A 100 -0.36 -16.31 -2.14
C ARG A 100 -0.76 -17.26 -1.03
N LEU A 101 -1.02 -16.74 0.17
CA LEU A 101 -1.29 -17.52 1.37
C LEU A 101 -2.73 -18.02 1.41
N ASP A 102 -3.69 -17.22 1.01
CA ASP A 102 -5.10 -17.58 0.90
C ASP A 102 -5.75 -16.85 -0.29
N PRO A 103 -5.54 -17.32 -1.51
CA PRO A 103 -6.04 -16.65 -2.72
C PRO A 103 -7.56 -16.57 -2.78
N LYS A 104 -8.27 -17.56 -2.23
CA LYS A 104 -9.74 -17.59 -2.24
C LYS A 104 -10.31 -16.44 -1.40
N ARG A 105 -9.90 -16.35 -0.13
CA ARG A 105 -10.40 -15.34 0.80
C ARG A 105 -9.94 -13.93 0.40
N THR A 106 -8.71 -13.82 -0.09
CA THR A 106 -8.18 -12.56 -0.64
C THR A 106 -9.03 -12.05 -1.80
N ARG A 107 -9.39 -12.93 -2.76
CA ARG A 107 -10.27 -12.57 -3.87
C ARG A 107 -11.62 -12.05 -3.37
N GLN A 108 -12.24 -12.73 -2.42
CA GLN A 108 -13.52 -12.31 -1.84
C GLN A 108 -13.40 -10.96 -1.11
N SER A 109 -12.31 -10.74 -0.38
CA SER A 109 -12.01 -9.43 0.23
C SER A 109 -11.89 -8.33 -0.81
N LEU A 110 -11.23 -8.60 -1.93
CA LEU A 110 -11.12 -7.64 -3.04
C LEU A 110 -12.48 -7.42 -3.72
N GLN A 111 -13.25 -8.45 -3.97
CA GLN A 111 -14.59 -8.34 -4.56
C GLN A 111 -15.55 -7.54 -3.67
N PHE A 112 -15.44 -7.64 -2.35
CA PHE A 112 -16.20 -6.82 -1.40
C PHE A 112 -15.96 -5.31 -1.59
N LYS A 113 -14.84 -4.91 -2.18
CA LYS A 113 -14.49 -3.50 -2.45
C LYS A 113 -14.93 -3.02 -3.83
N LEU A 114 -15.59 -3.85 -4.62
CA LEU A 114 -16.16 -3.43 -5.90
C LEU A 114 -17.54 -2.76 -5.71
N SER A 115 -17.87 -1.80 -6.56
CA SER A 115 -19.12 -1.03 -6.50
C SER A 115 -20.37 -1.91 -6.49
N ALA A 116 -20.37 -3.04 -7.19
CA ALA A 116 -21.48 -3.98 -7.21
C ALA A 116 -21.82 -4.58 -5.83
N ALA A 117 -20.84 -4.71 -4.95
CA ALA A 117 -21.04 -5.18 -3.58
C ALA A 117 -21.44 -4.05 -2.62
N ARG A 118 -21.40 -2.78 -3.05
CA ARG A 118 -21.53 -1.60 -2.19
C ARG A 118 -22.87 -0.88 -2.33
N ASP A 119 -23.28 -0.50 -3.50
CA ASP A 119 -24.51 0.25 -3.68
C ASP A 119 -25.42 -0.28 -4.79
N GLY A 120 -24.88 -0.97 -5.78
CA GLY A 120 -25.62 -1.51 -6.92
C GLY A 120 -26.36 -0.48 -7.79
N HIS A 121 -26.28 0.80 -7.47
CA HIS A 121 -27.02 1.88 -8.13
C HIS A 121 -26.15 2.68 -9.10
N THR A 122 -24.87 2.85 -8.79
CA THR A 122 -23.96 3.58 -9.66
C THR A 122 -23.61 2.76 -10.89
N PRO A 123 -23.82 3.28 -12.12
CA PRO A 123 -23.55 2.54 -13.33
C PRO A 123 -22.07 2.15 -13.47
N GLY A 124 -21.83 0.91 -13.93
CA GLY A 124 -20.50 0.38 -14.16
C GLY A 124 -19.84 -0.24 -12.92
N LEU A 125 -18.78 -0.98 -13.16
CA LEU A 125 -17.98 -1.60 -12.10
C LEU A 125 -16.73 -0.77 -11.86
N PHE A 126 -16.47 -0.42 -10.61
CA PHE A 126 -15.27 0.32 -10.18
C PHE A 126 -14.88 -0.07 -8.75
N VAL A 127 -13.68 0.30 -8.35
CA VAL A 127 -13.21 0.08 -6.98
C VAL A 127 -13.75 1.19 -6.07
N ALA A 128 -14.41 0.80 -4.98
CA ALA A 128 -14.83 1.73 -3.93
C ALA A 128 -13.65 1.99 -2.97
N GLN A 129 -13.42 3.26 -2.69
CA GLN A 129 -12.51 3.67 -1.63
C GLN A 129 -13.30 4.32 -0.50
N ASP A 130 -13.32 3.67 0.64
CA ASP A 130 -14.11 4.00 1.81
C ASP A 130 -13.33 3.69 3.10
N THR A 131 -12.18 4.33 3.23
CA THR A 131 -11.21 4.09 4.31
C THR A 131 -11.41 5.02 5.51
N GLY A 132 -12.65 5.32 5.89
CA GLY A 132 -12.91 6.12 7.08
C GLY A 132 -12.62 7.62 6.90
N SER A 133 -12.25 8.29 8.00
CA SER A 133 -12.16 9.74 8.07
C SER A 133 -11.05 10.31 7.17
N GLY A 134 -11.34 10.56 5.94
CA GLY A 134 -10.46 11.29 5.06
C GLY A 134 -9.78 10.48 3.98
N GLY A 135 -9.81 9.15 4.07
CA GLY A 135 -9.30 8.29 3.02
C GLY A 135 -10.30 8.00 1.89
N SER A 136 -11.35 8.79 1.73
CA SER A 136 -12.40 8.58 0.74
C SER A 136 -12.13 9.31 -0.56
N TRP A 137 -12.50 8.67 -1.67
CA TRP A 137 -12.47 9.29 -2.99
C TRP A 137 -13.45 10.47 -3.07
N PRO A 138 -13.12 11.61 -3.73
CA PRO A 138 -11.95 11.85 -4.58
C PRO A 138 -10.73 12.47 -3.87
N ILE A 139 -10.79 12.75 -2.59
CA ILE A 139 -9.64 13.34 -1.86
C ILE A 139 -8.49 12.35 -1.81
N SER A 140 -8.79 11.12 -1.47
CA SER A 140 -7.91 9.97 -1.62
C SER A 140 -8.21 9.29 -2.94
N SER A 141 -7.29 9.29 -3.87
CA SER A 141 -7.44 8.65 -5.18
C SER A 141 -6.58 7.39 -5.33
N ASP A 142 -6.17 6.82 -4.21
CA ASP A 142 -5.31 5.65 -4.16
C ASP A 142 -6.04 4.29 -4.29
N ARG A 143 -7.36 4.31 -4.57
CA ARG A 143 -8.13 3.08 -4.83
C ARG A 143 -7.53 2.20 -5.93
N VAL A 144 -6.66 2.77 -6.76
CA VAL A 144 -5.89 2.03 -7.77
C VAL A 144 -4.90 1.03 -7.18
N VAL A 145 -4.58 1.10 -5.87
CA VAL A 145 -3.80 0.06 -5.18
C VAL A 145 -4.47 -1.31 -5.23
N TRP A 146 -5.77 -1.35 -5.36
CA TRP A 146 -6.54 -2.58 -5.50
C TRP A 146 -6.05 -3.42 -6.70
N PHE A 147 -5.66 -2.78 -7.79
CA PHE A 147 -5.16 -3.47 -8.98
C PHE A 147 -3.75 -4.05 -8.78
N LEU A 148 -2.96 -3.47 -7.86
CA LEU A 148 -1.68 -4.02 -7.44
C LEU A 148 -1.86 -5.41 -6.80
N ALA A 149 -2.94 -5.59 -6.02
CA ALA A 149 -3.32 -6.86 -5.43
C ALA A 149 -3.97 -7.82 -6.44
N ALA A 150 -4.97 -7.33 -7.18
CA ALA A 150 -5.79 -8.14 -8.08
C ALA A 150 -4.98 -8.83 -9.19
N ARG A 151 -3.87 -8.21 -9.64
CA ARG A 151 -2.99 -8.79 -10.68
C ARG A 151 -2.43 -10.17 -10.33
N HIS A 152 -2.40 -10.54 -9.04
CA HIS A 152 -1.92 -11.84 -8.58
C HIS A 152 -2.95 -12.96 -8.67
N LEU A 153 -4.20 -12.64 -8.97
CA LEU A 153 -5.34 -13.57 -8.93
C LEU A 153 -6.04 -13.71 -10.30
N LEU A 154 -5.41 -13.26 -11.38
CA LEU A 154 -5.98 -13.25 -12.74
C LEU A 154 -6.06 -14.64 -13.39
N GLU A 155 -5.57 -15.69 -12.75
CA GLU A 155 -5.74 -17.08 -13.20
C GLU A 155 -7.21 -17.52 -13.15
N ASP A 156 -7.99 -16.94 -12.22
CA ASP A 156 -9.45 -17.11 -12.20
C ASP A 156 -10.08 -16.20 -13.25
N ARG A 157 -10.63 -16.81 -14.30
CA ARG A 157 -11.18 -16.07 -15.46
C ARG A 157 -12.33 -15.15 -15.08
N ALA A 158 -13.25 -15.61 -14.22
CA ALA A 158 -14.40 -14.80 -13.80
C ALA A 158 -13.94 -13.57 -13.01
N PHE A 159 -12.93 -13.73 -12.16
CA PHE A 159 -12.33 -12.61 -11.45
C PHE A 159 -11.51 -11.71 -12.39
N ALA A 160 -10.79 -12.26 -13.35
CA ALA A 160 -10.05 -11.47 -14.35
C ALA A 160 -10.98 -10.58 -15.18
N ASP A 161 -12.15 -11.07 -15.56
CA ASP A 161 -13.17 -10.27 -16.26
C ASP A 161 -13.70 -9.13 -15.37
N GLN A 162 -13.94 -9.39 -14.07
CA GLN A 162 -14.32 -8.36 -13.12
C GLN A 162 -13.20 -7.31 -12.95
N VAL A 163 -11.94 -7.76 -12.84
CA VAL A 163 -10.77 -6.86 -12.76
C VAL A 163 -10.71 -5.96 -14.00
N TRP A 164 -10.90 -6.52 -15.19
CA TRP A 164 -10.91 -5.74 -16.43
C TRP A 164 -12.00 -4.67 -16.44
N GLN A 165 -13.23 -5.03 -16.08
CA GLN A 165 -14.36 -4.10 -16.01
C GLN A 165 -14.12 -3.01 -14.95
N ALA A 166 -13.70 -3.41 -13.75
CA ALA A 166 -13.41 -2.48 -12.65
C ALA A 166 -12.27 -1.50 -13.00
N LEU A 167 -11.25 -2.00 -13.71
CA LEU A 167 -10.12 -1.18 -14.15
C LEU A 167 -10.56 -0.09 -15.13
N GLN A 168 -11.38 -0.45 -16.12
CA GLN A 168 -11.94 0.50 -17.05
C GLN A 168 -12.78 1.58 -16.34
N GLY A 169 -13.70 1.16 -15.47
CA GLY A 169 -14.56 2.09 -14.73
C GLY A 169 -13.78 3.00 -13.79
N THR A 170 -12.83 2.44 -13.04
CA THR A 170 -12.01 3.22 -12.09
C THR A 170 -11.13 4.23 -12.80
N LEU A 171 -10.40 3.81 -13.85
CA LEU A 171 -9.54 4.72 -14.62
C LEU A 171 -10.32 5.80 -15.35
N ALA A 172 -11.52 5.49 -15.86
CA ALA A 172 -12.38 6.49 -16.50
C ALA A 172 -12.85 7.56 -15.51
N GLN A 173 -13.29 7.15 -14.30
CA GLN A 173 -13.67 8.08 -13.25
C GLN A 173 -12.50 8.92 -12.77
N ASP A 174 -11.35 8.31 -12.50
CA ASP A 174 -10.18 9.04 -12.04
C ASP A 174 -9.63 10.00 -13.10
N ARG A 175 -9.72 9.61 -14.39
CA ARG A 175 -9.35 10.49 -15.50
C ARG A 175 -10.26 11.71 -15.59
N ALA A 176 -11.55 11.54 -15.33
CA ALA A 176 -12.53 12.62 -15.39
C ALA A 176 -12.49 13.56 -14.19
N MET A 177 -12.21 13.03 -13.00
CA MET A 177 -12.42 13.76 -11.73
C MET A 177 -11.14 14.24 -11.08
N VAL A 178 -10.05 13.46 -11.13
CA VAL A 178 -8.83 13.76 -10.37
C VAL A 178 -7.59 13.93 -11.23
N PHE A 179 -7.65 13.62 -12.53
CA PHE A 179 -6.51 13.88 -13.41
C PHE A 179 -6.44 15.36 -13.80
N ASP A 180 -5.29 15.96 -13.56
CA ASP A 180 -4.99 17.31 -14.02
C ASP A 180 -4.27 17.29 -15.35
N ALA A 181 -4.96 17.66 -16.41
CA ALA A 181 -4.39 17.66 -17.77
C ALA A 181 -3.30 18.74 -17.98
N GLN A 182 -3.30 19.82 -17.18
CA GLN A 182 -2.29 20.87 -17.29
C GLN A 182 -0.96 20.45 -16.64
N VAL A 183 -1.06 19.71 -15.52
CA VAL A 183 0.09 19.21 -14.77
C VAL A 183 0.53 17.82 -15.27
N GLY A 184 -0.41 17.02 -15.75
CA GLY A 184 -0.19 15.65 -16.22
C GLY A 184 -0.07 14.64 -15.09
N LEU A 185 -0.65 14.93 -13.92
CA LEU A 185 -0.67 14.09 -12.72
C LEU A 185 -2.10 13.88 -12.21
N TYR A 186 -2.27 12.84 -11.41
CA TYR A 186 -3.50 12.61 -10.65
C TYR A 186 -3.41 13.31 -9.30
N ARG A 187 -4.48 14.05 -8.94
CA ARG A 187 -4.64 14.68 -7.63
C ARG A 187 -4.97 13.65 -6.56
N GLY A 188 -4.78 14.04 -5.32
CA GLY A 188 -5.14 13.28 -4.13
C GLY A 188 -3.99 13.11 -3.16
N GLU A 189 -4.33 12.69 -1.95
CA GLU A 189 -3.37 12.47 -0.88
C GLU A 189 -2.47 11.25 -1.13
N THR A 190 -1.45 11.13 -0.29
CA THR A 190 -0.57 9.95 -0.27
C THR A 190 -1.37 8.69 0.07
N SER A 191 -1.00 7.56 -0.51
CA SER A 191 -1.75 6.30 -0.44
C SER A 191 -1.74 5.61 0.94
N PHE A 192 -1.16 6.21 1.96
CA PHE A 192 -1.07 5.63 3.31
C PHE A 192 -1.17 6.66 4.44
N LEU A 193 -1.32 7.94 4.14
CA LEU A 193 -1.31 9.03 5.11
C LEU A 193 -2.69 9.67 5.23
N ASP A 194 -3.63 8.96 5.81
CA ASP A 194 -4.98 9.44 6.09
C ASP A 194 -5.07 10.36 7.33
N TRP A 195 -4.04 10.39 8.15
CA TRP A 195 -3.87 11.32 9.29
C TRP A 195 -2.99 12.49 8.87
N ARG A 196 -3.52 13.32 8.02
CA ARG A 196 -2.86 14.40 7.27
C ARG A 196 -2.10 15.38 8.12
N GLU A 197 -2.64 15.70 9.29
CA GLU A 197 -2.05 16.64 10.24
C GLU A 197 -0.66 16.25 10.72
N GLN A 198 -0.24 15.01 10.47
CA GLN A 198 1.08 14.53 10.86
C GLN A 198 2.16 14.69 9.78
N THR A 199 1.78 14.97 8.55
CA THR A 199 2.72 14.95 7.42
C THR A 199 2.51 16.06 6.41
N TYR A 200 1.30 16.59 6.32
CA TYR A 200 1.01 17.79 5.53
C TYR A 200 1.22 19.05 6.38
N PRO A 201 1.44 20.22 5.77
CA PRO A 201 1.59 21.48 6.51
C PRO A 201 0.42 21.75 7.45
N ASP A 202 0.69 22.28 8.63
CA ASP A 202 -0.31 22.52 9.67
C ASP A 202 -1.52 23.33 9.22
N TRP A 203 -1.32 24.31 8.34
CA TRP A 203 -2.40 25.13 7.82
C TRP A 203 -3.40 24.37 6.94
N THR A 204 -3.07 23.13 6.51
CA THR A 204 -4.00 22.28 5.73
C THR A 204 -5.00 21.51 6.60
N ARG A 205 -4.89 21.58 7.94
CA ARG A 205 -5.77 20.84 8.87
C ARG A 205 -7.23 21.16 8.70
N GLU A 206 -7.52 22.43 8.49
CA GLU A 206 -8.89 22.95 8.43
C GLU A 206 -9.43 23.01 6.99
N ASP A 207 -8.58 22.84 5.99
CA ASP A 207 -8.96 22.83 4.59
C ASP A 207 -8.37 21.64 3.83
N VAL A 208 -9.12 20.56 3.83
CA VAL A 208 -8.74 19.31 3.14
C VAL A 208 -8.68 19.45 1.61
N ARG A 209 -9.24 20.52 1.04
CA ARG A 209 -9.21 20.76 -0.42
C ARG A 209 -7.79 20.89 -0.93
N PHE A 210 -6.91 21.58 -0.17
CA PHE A 210 -5.50 21.64 -0.55
C PHE A 210 -4.88 20.27 -0.73
N ILE A 211 -5.17 19.33 0.19
CA ILE A 211 -4.64 17.96 0.14
C ILE A 211 -5.27 17.20 -1.03
N GLY A 212 -6.58 17.33 -1.23
CA GLY A 212 -7.29 16.74 -2.35
C GLY A 212 -6.82 17.24 -3.72
N ASP A 213 -6.36 18.49 -3.79
CA ASP A 213 -5.84 19.12 -5.00
C ASP A 213 -4.31 18.97 -5.14
N SER A 214 -3.61 18.43 -4.13
CA SER A 214 -2.19 18.10 -4.22
C SER A 214 -1.93 16.84 -5.04
N TYR A 215 -0.68 16.56 -5.35
CA TYR A 215 -0.26 15.38 -6.11
C TYR A 215 0.70 14.56 -5.27
N ALA A 216 0.37 13.30 -5.02
CA ALA A 216 1.22 12.39 -4.24
C ALA A 216 2.00 11.43 -5.14
N LEU A 217 3.26 11.17 -4.79
CA LEU A 217 4.13 10.25 -5.51
C LEU A 217 3.53 8.84 -5.54
N SER A 218 3.20 8.30 -4.37
CA SER A 218 2.67 6.94 -4.24
C SER A 218 1.39 6.73 -5.05
N THR A 219 0.45 7.68 -4.99
CA THR A 219 -0.82 7.65 -5.74
C THR A 219 -0.58 7.70 -7.25
N ASN A 220 0.34 8.54 -7.73
CA ASN A 220 0.67 8.62 -9.14
C ASN A 220 1.41 7.36 -9.66
N VAL A 221 2.29 6.76 -8.84
CA VAL A 221 2.93 5.49 -9.17
C VAL A 221 1.89 4.35 -9.26
N LEU A 222 0.91 4.33 -8.37
CA LEU A 222 -0.18 3.34 -8.41
C LEU A 222 -1.07 3.51 -9.67
N HIS A 223 -1.37 4.75 -10.07
CA HIS A 223 -2.06 5.01 -11.34
C HIS A 223 -1.23 4.56 -12.55
N TYR A 224 0.09 4.79 -12.53
CA TYR A 224 0.98 4.27 -13.56
C TYR A 224 0.90 2.75 -13.67
N GLN A 225 0.95 2.04 -12.55
CA GLN A 225 0.86 0.58 -12.54
C GLN A 225 -0.52 0.08 -13.00
N ALA A 226 -1.61 0.77 -12.62
CA ALA A 226 -2.95 0.46 -13.09
C ALA A 226 -3.09 0.67 -14.61
N LEU A 227 -2.52 1.74 -15.15
CA LEU A 227 -2.47 1.99 -16.62
C LEU A 227 -1.67 0.92 -17.36
N ARG A 228 -0.53 0.46 -16.81
CA ARG A 228 0.24 -0.67 -17.38
C ARG A 228 -0.53 -1.99 -17.33
N LEU A 229 -1.29 -2.21 -16.27
CA LEU A 229 -2.18 -3.36 -16.20
C LEU A 229 -3.29 -3.25 -17.26
N ALA A 230 -3.86 -2.05 -17.43
CA ALA A 230 -4.90 -1.81 -18.42
C ALA A 230 -4.39 -2.01 -19.87
N GLU A 231 -3.19 -1.51 -20.19
CA GLU A 231 -2.51 -1.77 -21.47
C GLU A 231 -2.41 -3.27 -21.75
N ARG A 232 -1.92 -4.04 -20.77
CA ARG A 232 -1.75 -5.50 -20.91
C ARG A 232 -3.08 -6.23 -21.09
N LEU A 233 -4.08 -5.93 -20.26
CA LEU A 233 -5.39 -6.59 -20.33
C LEU A 233 -6.13 -6.19 -21.60
N ALA A 234 -6.09 -4.93 -22.01
CA ALA A 234 -6.64 -4.48 -23.27
C ALA A 234 -6.03 -5.24 -24.48
N GLY A 235 -4.70 -5.42 -24.48
CA GLY A 235 -4.02 -6.24 -25.48
C GLY A 235 -4.50 -7.70 -25.50
N GLN A 236 -4.71 -8.30 -24.32
CA GLN A 236 -5.24 -9.67 -24.22
C GLN A 236 -6.69 -9.80 -24.69
N HIS A 237 -7.50 -8.76 -24.53
CA HIS A 237 -8.89 -8.70 -25.02
C HIS A 237 -9.02 -8.20 -26.45
N GLY A 238 -7.93 -7.83 -27.15
CA GLY A 238 -7.97 -7.23 -28.48
C GLY A 238 -8.61 -5.84 -28.50
N ASP A 239 -8.62 -5.13 -27.38
CA ASP A 239 -9.19 -3.81 -27.25
C ASP A 239 -8.23 -2.73 -27.78
N ALA A 240 -8.71 -1.93 -28.73
CA ALA A 240 -7.90 -0.88 -29.36
C ALA A 240 -7.36 0.17 -28.40
N ARG A 241 -7.99 0.34 -27.22
CA ARG A 241 -7.54 1.26 -26.16
C ARG A 241 -6.21 0.89 -25.52
N ALA A 242 -5.64 -0.28 -25.83
CA ALA A 242 -4.29 -0.63 -25.37
C ALA A 242 -3.25 0.45 -25.65
N ALA A 243 -3.33 1.06 -26.86
CA ALA A 243 -2.43 2.15 -27.26
C ALA A 243 -2.63 3.42 -26.42
N ASP A 244 -3.87 3.75 -26.05
CA ASP A 244 -4.19 4.91 -25.23
C ASP A 244 -3.66 4.72 -23.80
N TYR A 245 -3.90 3.54 -23.19
CA TYR A 245 -3.39 3.23 -21.86
C TYR A 245 -1.86 3.29 -21.82
N LYS A 246 -1.20 2.77 -22.86
CA LYS A 246 0.26 2.89 -22.98
C LYS A 246 0.70 4.35 -23.04
N ALA A 247 0.08 5.15 -23.91
CA ALA A 247 0.42 6.56 -24.07
C ALA A 247 0.22 7.35 -22.76
N TRP A 248 -0.86 7.08 -22.02
CA TRP A 248 -1.11 7.70 -20.71
C TRP A 248 -0.09 7.28 -19.67
N ALA A 249 0.27 6.00 -19.61
CA ALA A 249 1.30 5.50 -18.69
C ALA A 249 2.66 6.15 -19.02
N ASP A 250 3.06 6.21 -20.30
CA ASP A 250 4.34 6.81 -20.69
C ASP A 250 4.39 8.32 -20.41
N ALA A 251 3.28 9.03 -20.58
CA ALA A 251 3.17 10.45 -20.24
C ALA A 251 3.26 10.65 -18.73
N LEU A 252 2.54 9.84 -17.95
CA LEU A 252 2.55 9.90 -16.50
C LEU A 252 3.94 9.62 -15.92
N ALA A 253 4.65 8.62 -16.42
CA ALA A 253 6.02 8.30 -16.02
C ALA A 253 6.97 9.50 -16.17
N LYS A 254 6.87 10.21 -17.29
CA LYS A 254 7.67 11.43 -17.53
C LYS A 254 7.35 12.53 -16.50
N GLN A 255 6.07 12.72 -16.17
CA GLN A 255 5.67 13.73 -15.19
C GLN A 255 6.08 13.34 -13.76
N ILE A 256 6.00 12.06 -13.39
CA ILE A 256 6.49 11.58 -12.10
C ILE A 256 7.97 11.93 -11.94
N ASP A 257 8.81 11.57 -12.88
CA ASP A 257 10.24 11.83 -12.78
C ASP A 257 10.58 13.33 -12.81
N ALA A 258 9.90 14.09 -13.68
CA ALA A 258 10.18 15.52 -13.86
C ALA A 258 9.75 16.38 -12.68
N ARG A 259 8.66 16.03 -11.99
CA ARG A 259 8.05 16.91 -10.99
C ARG A 259 8.36 16.53 -9.55
N PHE A 260 8.52 15.24 -9.24
CA PHE A 260 8.80 14.80 -7.87
C PHE A 260 10.30 14.75 -7.55
N TRP A 261 11.17 14.66 -8.57
CA TRP A 261 12.60 14.62 -8.34
C TRP A 261 13.17 15.97 -7.91
N ARG A 262 13.94 15.95 -6.83
CA ARG A 262 14.72 17.10 -6.31
C ARG A 262 16.19 16.76 -6.41
N GLU A 263 16.88 17.38 -7.39
CA GLU A 263 18.30 17.14 -7.64
C GLU A 263 19.19 17.61 -6.48
N ASP A 264 18.81 18.72 -5.83
CA ASP A 264 19.54 19.32 -4.72
C ASP A 264 19.64 18.43 -3.48
N ILE A 265 18.63 17.57 -3.24
CA ILE A 265 18.61 16.63 -2.11
C ILE A 265 18.69 15.16 -2.57
N GLY A 266 18.68 14.89 -3.86
CA GLY A 266 18.76 13.53 -4.41
C GLY A 266 17.58 12.62 -4.02
N GLN A 267 16.39 13.20 -3.93
CA GLN A 267 15.18 12.49 -3.47
C GLN A 267 13.96 12.79 -4.33
N TYR A 268 12.99 11.88 -4.29
CA TYR A 268 11.63 12.10 -4.80
C TYR A 268 10.74 12.60 -3.66
N MET A 269 10.03 13.70 -3.90
CA MET A 269 9.11 14.26 -2.89
C MET A 269 7.91 13.37 -2.69
N SER A 270 7.41 13.28 -1.46
CA SER A 270 6.20 12.56 -1.10
C SER A 270 4.98 13.12 -1.81
N TYR A 271 4.87 14.44 -1.86
CA TYR A 271 3.79 15.15 -2.54
C TYR A 271 4.24 16.53 -3.02
N ILE A 272 3.48 17.09 -3.96
CA ILE A 272 3.62 18.43 -4.51
C ILE A 272 2.32 19.18 -4.22
N GLY A 273 2.41 20.45 -3.88
CA GLY A 273 1.24 21.31 -3.69
C GLY A 273 0.39 21.47 -4.96
N GLU A 274 -0.82 21.93 -4.76
CA GLU A 274 -1.76 22.26 -5.82
C GLU A 274 -1.27 23.43 -6.72
N ALA A 275 -2.03 23.78 -7.76
CA ALA A 275 -1.61 24.78 -8.76
C ALA A 275 -1.21 26.15 -8.21
N ALA A 276 -1.79 26.58 -7.08
CA ALA A 276 -1.41 27.82 -6.40
C ALA A 276 -0.09 27.68 -5.60
N HIS A 277 0.31 26.44 -5.27
CA HIS A 277 1.53 26.12 -4.52
C HIS A 277 2.26 24.96 -5.19
N PRO A 278 2.77 25.13 -6.42
CA PRO A 278 3.25 24.02 -7.25
C PRO A 278 4.63 23.50 -6.86
N VAL A 279 5.29 24.07 -5.85
CA VAL A 279 6.61 23.64 -5.41
C VAL A 279 6.55 22.35 -4.60
N PRO A 280 7.52 21.42 -4.76
CA PRO A 280 7.59 20.24 -3.92
C PRO A 280 7.86 20.62 -2.46
N TYR A 281 7.13 20.03 -1.54
CA TYR A 281 7.44 20.15 -0.11
C TYR A 281 8.65 19.30 0.25
N ALA A 282 9.42 19.71 1.25
CA ALA A 282 10.63 19.00 1.68
C ALA A 282 10.28 17.78 2.55
N LYS A 283 9.43 16.91 2.03
CA LYS A 283 9.03 15.62 2.62
C LYS A 283 9.26 14.50 1.61
N VAL A 284 9.82 13.41 2.07
CA VAL A 284 9.98 12.17 1.30
C VAL A 284 9.31 11.03 2.06
N ASP A 285 8.80 10.04 1.36
CA ASP A 285 8.21 8.86 1.97
C ASP A 285 8.78 7.56 1.39
N LEU A 286 8.91 6.57 2.26
CA LEU A 286 9.52 5.29 1.90
C LEU A 286 8.62 4.44 1.02
N LEU A 287 7.28 4.54 1.18
CA LEU A 287 6.36 3.75 0.38
C LEU A 287 6.32 4.24 -1.07
N GLY A 288 6.16 5.54 -1.29
CA GLY A 288 6.15 6.12 -2.63
C GLY A 288 7.43 5.85 -3.40
N LEU A 289 8.58 6.01 -2.72
CA LEU A 289 9.89 5.66 -3.30
C LEU A 289 9.97 4.18 -3.65
N SER A 290 9.59 3.29 -2.73
CA SER A 290 9.67 1.84 -2.94
C SER A 290 8.74 1.37 -4.06
N LEU A 291 7.52 1.88 -4.11
CA LEU A 291 6.58 1.60 -5.21
C LEU A 291 7.12 2.07 -6.56
N GLY A 292 7.74 3.26 -6.60
CA GLY A 292 8.34 3.80 -7.82
C GLY A 292 9.49 2.95 -8.34
N ILE A 293 10.32 2.43 -7.45
CA ILE A 293 11.40 1.50 -7.78
C ILE A 293 10.82 0.19 -8.33
N LEU A 294 9.87 -0.41 -7.61
CA LEU A 294 9.25 -1.68 -7.99
C LEU A 294 8.43 -1.61 -9.29
N ALA A 295 7.90 -0.44 -9.60
CA ALA A 295 7.20 -0.18 -10.86
C ALA A 295 8.14 0.13 -12.04
N GLU A 296 9.45 0.26 -11.78
CA GLU A 296 10.46 0.66 -12.77
C GLU A 296 10.12 1.99 -13.47
N VAL A 297 9.38 2.85 -12.78
CA VAL A 297 8.97 4.17 -13.31
C VAL A 297 10.02 5.25 -13.02
N LEU A 298 10.91 5.00 -12.06
CA LEU A 298 12.02 5.90 -11.72
C LEU A 298 13.29 5.50 -12.48
N PRO A 299 14.05 6.46 -13.03
CA PRO A 299 15.35 6.17 -13.63
C PRO A 299 16.27 5.41 -12.67
N PRO A 300 16.95 4.32 -13.10
CA PRO A 300 17.71 3.44 -12.21
C PRO A 300 18.75 4.14 -11.35
N GLU A 301 19.43 5.14 -11.88
CA GLU A 301 20.44 5.90 -11.12
C GLU A 301 19.81 6.76 -10.02
N ARG A 302 18.69 7.42 -10.32
CA ARG A 302 17.93 8.20 -9.34
C ARG A 302 17.33 7.30 -8.28
N ALA A 303 16.78 6.13 -8.67
CA ALA A 303 16.24 5.11 -7.78
C ALA A 303 17.28 4.63 -6.75
N ARG A 304 18.49 4.26 -7.23
CA ARG A 304 19.61 3.86 -6.35
C ARG A 304 20.02 4.98 -5.41
N ARG A 305 20.25 6.19 -5.96
CA ARG A 305 20.64 7.36 -5.18
C ARG A 305 19.62 7.68 -4.09
N ALA A 306 18.34 7.70 -4.43
CA ALA A 306 17.26 8.01 -3.49
C ALA A 306 17.14 6.95 -2.38
N LEU A 307 17.19 5.67 -2.71
CA LEU A 307 17.08 4.60 -1.70
C LEU A 307 18.32 4.61 -0.77
N ALA A 308 19.53 4.78 -1.31
CA ALA A 308 20.75 4.85 -0.53
C ALA A 308 20.79 6.05 0.43
N ALA A 309 20.22 7.20 0.01
CA ALA A 309 20.15 8.40 0.83
C ALA A 309 18.96 8.44 1.80
N TYR A 310 17.99 7.48 1.69
CA TYR A 310 16.84 7.44 2.60
C TYR A 310 17.27 7.00 4.00
N PRO A 311 16.83 7.71 5.08
CA PRO A 311 17.30 7.43 6.43
C PRO A 311 17.02 6.02 6.91
N MET A 312 17.96 5.46 7.66
CA MET A 312 17.83 4.18 8.36
C MET A 312 18.25 4.39 9.82
N GLY A 313 17.30 4.31 10.72
CA GLY A 313 17.54 4.33 12.16
C GLY A 313 17.85 2.95 12.74
N PRO A 314 18.15 2.86 14.05
CA PRO A 314 18.41 1.58 14.72
C PRO A 314 17.26 0.57 14.64
N ALA A 315 16.01 1.07 14.65
CA ALA A 315 14.80 0.26 14.57
C ALA A 315 14.24 0.10 13.15
N GLY A 316 14.81 0.76 12.16
CA GLY A 316 14.38 0.72 10.76
C GLY A 316 14.23 2.10 10.12
N SER A 317 13.72 2.14 8.91
CA SER A 317 13.47 3.38 8.18
C SER A 317 12.14 4.00 8.59
N PRO A 318 12.10 5.32 8.85
CA PRO A 318 10.84 6.00 9.10
C PRO A 318 9.97 6.01 7.86
N VAL A 319 8.65 6.02 8.05
CA VAL A 319 7.68 6.07 6.96
C VAL A 319 7.80 7.35 6.14
N VAL A 320 8.06 8.48 6.81
CA VAL A 320 8.30 9.79 6.18
C VAL A 320 9.54 10.46 6.76
N TRP A 321 10.16 11.35 5.98
CA TRP A 321 11.32 12.13 6.37
C TRP A 321 11.31 13.53 5.73
N PRO A 322 11.81 14.58 6.40
CA PRO A 322 12.20 14.63 7.82
C PRO A 322 10.98 14.51 8.75
N GLN A 323 11.26 14.06 9.99
CA GLN A 323 10.26 13.98 11.04
C GLN A 323 10.08 15.35 11.69
N GLU A 324 8.82 15.69 11.99
CA GLU A 324 8.49 16.92 12.73
C GLU A 324 8.60 16.65 14.24
N ALA A 325 9.43 17.44 14.93
CA ALA A 325 9.66 17.25 16.36
C ALA A 325 8.40 17.48 17.20
N GLN A 326 7.52 18.36 16.76
CA GLN A 326 6.31 18.76 17.48
C GLN A 326 5.09 17.87 17.17
N GLN A 327 5.17 17.05 16.13
CA GLN A 327 4.07 16.19 15.74
C GLN A 327 4.08 14.88 16.53
N PRO A 328 2.92 14.28 16.82
CA PRO A 328 2.85 12.99 17.51
C PRO A 328 3.55 11.88 16.71
N ILE A 329 3.83 10.80 17.40
CA ILE A 329 4.20 9.53 16.77
C ILE A 329 3.01 9.08 15.91
N TYR A 330 3.14 8.14 15.11
CA TYR A 330 2.28 7.54 14.12
C TYR A 330 2.87 7.81 12.72
N HIS A 331 2.17 8.40 11.77
CA HIS A 331 2.73 8.62 10.43
C HIS A 331 4.05 9.40 10.46
N ASN A 332 4.14 10.43 11.30
CA ASN A 332 5.32 11.29 11.35
C ASN A 332 6.58 10.58 11.87
N ARG A 333 6.46 9.64 12.81
CA ARG A 333 7.63 9.01 13.46
C ARG A 333 7.62 7.49 13.41
N ALA A 334 6.63 6.90 12.77
CA ALA A 334 6.48 5.46 12.75
C ALA A 334 7.46 4.78 11.81
N ILE A 335 7.78 3.55 12.17
CA ILE A 335 8.30 2.52 11.27
C ILE A 335 7.14 1.55 11.06
N TRP A 336 6.69 1.40 9.83
CA TRP A 336 5.56 0.54 9.51
C TRP A 336 6.04 -0.73 8.82
N PRO A 337 5.74 -1.91 9.38
CA PRO A 337 6.24 -3.18 8.83
C PRO A 337 5.89 -3.39 7.36
N PHE A 338 4.68 -3.04 6.90
CA PHE A 338 4.34 -3.20 5.49
C PHE A 338 5.17 -2.27 4.58
N VAL A 339 5.48 -1.04 5.03
CA VAL A 339 6.33 -0.11 4.28
C VAL A 339 7.77 -0.62 4.24
N SER A 340 8.29 -1.15 5.37
CA SER A 340 9.59 -1.82 5.42
C SER A 340 9.66 -3.04 4.50
N ALA A 341 8.55 -3.80 4.35
CA ALA A 341 8.48 -4.92 3.42
C ALA A 341 8.56 -4.45 1.94
N TYR A 342 7.95 -3.31 1.59
CA TYR A 342 8.11 -2.71 0.27
C TYR A 342 9.54 -2.20 0.05
N SER A 343 10.16 -1.56 1.05
CA SER A 343 11.56 -1.14 1.00
C SER A 343 12.51 -2.34 0.82
N LEU A 344 12.26 -3.45 1.52
CA LEU A 344 13.00 -4.69 1.34
C LEU A 344 12.89 -5.23 -0.10
N ARG A 345 11.70 -5.21 -0.69
CA ARG A 345 11.50 -5.63 -2.10
C ARG A 345 12.24 -4.70 -3.06
N ALA A 346 12.17 -3.39 -2.84
CA ALA A 346 12.88 -2.39 -3.63
C ALA A 346 14.40 -2.54 -3.53
N ALA A 347 14.92 -2.75 -2.32
CA ALA A 347 16.35 -3.01 -2.09
C ALA A 347 16.83 -4.29 -2.80
N ARG A 348 16.00 -5.34 -2.79
CA ARG A 348 16.30 -6.57 -3.56
C ARG A 348 16.34 -6.34 -5.06
N GLN A 349 15.45 -5.50 -5.61
CA GLN A 349 15.44 -5.19 -7.04
C GLN A 349 16.67 -4.38 -7.47
N LEU A 350 17.24 -3.61 -6.54
CA LEU A 350 18.43 -2.80 -6.78
C LEU A 350 19.75 -3.49 -6.35
N ASP A 351 19.68 -4.74 -5.84
CA ASP A 351 20.80 -5.51 -5.30
C ASP A 351 21.53 -4.80 -4.14
N ASP A 352 20.80 -4.03 -3.31
CA ASP A 352 21.34 -3.34 -2.14
C ASP A 352 21.38 -4.27 -0.92
N ALA A 353 22.44 -5.06 -0.82
CA ALA A 353 22.61 -6.05 0.26
C ALA A 353 22.63 -5.44 1.68
N PRO A 354 23.29 -4.29 1.94
CA PRO A 354 23.22 -3.64 3.25
C PRO A 354 21.80 -3.25 3.65
N ARG A 355 21.03 -2.68 2.72
CA ARG A 355 19.64 -2.29 2.95
C ARG A 355 18.75 -3.50 3.18
N ILE A 356 18.90 -4.57 2.39
CA ILE A 356 18.19 -5.84 2.59
C ILE A 356 18.38 -6.36 4.02
N ALA A 357 19.63 -6.42 4.49
CA ALA A 357 19.93 -6.89 5.84
C ALA A 357 19.33 -6.00 6.93
N ALA A 358 19.31 -4.68 6.72
CA ALA A 358 18.74 -3.72 7.66
C ALA A 358 17.20 -3.83 7.74
N GLU A 359 16.52 -3.94 6.60
CA GLU A 359 15.05 -4.09 6.57
C GLU A 359 14.60 -5.43 7.15
N ILE A 360 15.33 -6.54 6.93
CA ILE A 360 15.02 -7.82 7.57
C ILE A 360 15.13 -7.69 9.10
N ARG A 361 16.19 -7.06 9.61
CA ARG A 361 16.32 -6.81 11.05
C ARG A 361 15.18 -5.94 11.58
N SER A 362 14.83 -4.87 10.88
CA SER A 362 13.72 -3.98 11.24
C SER A 362 12.40 -4.73 11.35
N LEU A 363 12.07 -5.55 10.36
CA LEU A 363 10.86 -6.37 10.35
C LEU A 363 10.83 -7.36 11.50
N MET A 364 11.94 -8.05 11.79
CA MET A 364 12.03 -8.99 12.91
C MET A 364 11.97 -8.31 14.28
N GLN A 365 12.38 -7.06 14.37
CA GLN A 365 12.35 -6.29 15.63
C GLN A 365 10.98 -5.63 15.85
N GLY A 366 10.23 -5.36 14.79
CA GLY A 366 8.91 -4.73 14.85
C GLY A 366 7.76 -5.71 15.08
N ALA A 367 8.01 -7.00 14.84
CA ALA A 367 7.07 -8.08 15.11
C ALA A 367 7.17 -8.55 16.57
#